data_f19ec8db11840a40c4bcbf9d1d7de6bf
#
_entry.id   f19ec8db11840a40c4bcbf9d1d7de6bf
#
_cell.length_a   1.000
_cell.length_b   1.000
_cell.length_c   1.000
_cell.angle_alpha   90.00
_cell.angle_beta   90.00
_cell.angle_gamma   90.00
#
_symmetry.space_group_name_H-M   'P 1'
#
loop_
_entity.id
_entity.type
_entity.pdbx_description
1 polymer ?
#
loop_
_entity_poly.entity_id
_entity_poly.type
_entity_poly.pdbx_seq_one_letter_code
_entity_poly.pdbx_strand_id
1 'polypeptide(L)'
;MLAKRIIPCLDVTGGRVVKGVNFVQLRDAGDPVEIAARYNEQGADELTFLDITATSDGRGLLLPMIEAVASQVFIPLTVGGGLRNVDDVRRLLNAGADKTSFNSAAIANPQVIEDASARYGAQCIVVAIDAKRRSSSDQQRLTAAGEPVGPGWDVYSHGGRKNTGLDAVSWAREMVARGAGEILLTSMDRDGTRSGFDLALTRAVSDAIDVPVIASGGVGTLEHLADGIQLGGADAVLAASIFHYGEFTVQQAKQNMLARGIPVRI
;
A
#
# COMPACT_ATOMS: atom_id res chain seq x y z
N MET A 1 -2.47 -13.28 -19.96
CA MET A 1 -1.77 -12.74 -18.75
C MET A 1 -2.48 -11.46 -18.37
N LEU A 2 -2.78 -11.24 -17.08
CA LEU A 2 -3.42 -10.00 -16.63
C LEU A 2 -2.44 -8.83 -16.74
N ALA A 3 -2.94 -7.64 -17.15
CA ALA A 3 -2.13 -6.44 -17.20
C ALA A 3 -1.69 -6.04 -15.79
N LYS A 4 -0.42 -5.66 -15.65
CA LYS A 4 0.13 -5.14 -14.40
C LYS A 4 -0.28 -3.68 -14.23
N ARG A 5 -0.41 -3.21 -12.98
CA ARG A 5 -0.97 -1.91 -12.63
C ARG A 5 0.09 -0.97 -12.11
N ILE A 6 0.01 0.30 -12.49
CA ILE A 6 0.79 1.41 -11.92
C ILE A 6 -0.16 2.25 -11.09
N ILE A 7 0.12 2.37 -9.81
CA ILE A 7 -0.74 2.99 -8.80
C ILE A 7 -0.01 4.18 -8.17
N PRO A 8 -0.32 5.43 -8.54
CA PRO A 8 0.13 6.58 -7.77
C PRO A 8 -0.47 6.59 -6.37
N CYS A 9 0.33 6.99 -5.35
CA CYS A 9 -0.12 7.11 -3.98
C CYS A 9 -0.17 8.58 -3.54
N LEU A 10 -1.28 8.97 -2.93
CA LEU A 10 -1.48 10.26 -2.28
C LEU A 10 -1.38 10.05 -0.76
N ASP A 11 -0.19 10.29 -0.19
CA ASP A 11 -0.03 10.35 1.26
C ASP A 11 -0.58 11.68 1.75
N VAL A 12 -1.57 11.66 2.65
CA VAL A 12 -2.29 12.87 3.07
C VAL A 12 -2.15 13.08 4.58
N THR A 13 -1.99 14.31 4.98
CA THR A 13 -2.13 14.78 6.36
C THR A 13 -2.71 16.18 6.39
N GLY A 14 -3.61 16.46 7.36
CA GLY A 14 -4.21 17.80 7.51
C GLY A 14 -4.90 18.32 6.25
N GLY A 15 -5.34 17.43 5.34
CA GLY A 15 -6.03 17.83 4.12
C GLY A 15 -5.11 18.17 2.93
N ARG A 16 -3.81 17.93 3.04
CA ARG A 16 -2.83 18.19 1.97
C ARG A 16 -2.08 16.92 1.62
N VAL A 17 -1.74 16.77 0.34
CA VAL A 17 -0.81 15.72 -0.08
C VAL A 17 0.58 16.07 0.41
N VAL A 18 1.23 15.10 1.02
CA VAL A 18 2.58 15.25 1.57
C VAL A 18 3.48 14.12 1.13
N LYS A 19 4.78 14.35 1.16
CA LYS A 19 5.79 13.31 1.00
C LYS A 19 6.96 13.54 1.93
N GLY A 20 7.42 12.46 2.55
CA GLY A 20 8.58 12.44 3.42
C GLY A 20 9.45 11.22 3.16
N VAL A 21 10.52 11.09 3.94
CA VAL A 21 11.37 9.90 3.99
C VAL A 21 11.03 9.14 5.28
N ASN A 22 10.70 7.86 5.20
CA ASN A 22 10.30 7.04 6.35
C ASN A 22 9.19 7.69 7.21
N PHE A 23 8.20 8.30 6.57
CA PHE A 23 7.07 9.02 7.20
C PHE A 23 7.47 10.22 8.08
N VAL A 24 8.69 10.76 7.92
CA VAL A 24 9.17 11.96 8.62
C VAL A 24 9.60 13.05 7.63
N GLN A 25 9.79 14.29 8.12
CA GLN A 25 10.16 15.46 7.31
C GLN A 25 9.20 15.69 6.12
N LEU A 26 7.90 15.65 6.41
CA LEU A 26 6.85 15.79 5.41
C LEU A 26 6.93 17.16 4.71
N ARG A 27 6.90 17.14 3.37
CA ARG A 27 6.80 18.32 2.51
C ARG A 27 5.46 18.31 1.81
N ASP A 28 4.82 19.48 1.73
CA ASP A 28 3.57 19.67 0.98
C ASP A 28 3.82 19.42 -0.51
N ALA A 29 3.00 18.58 -1.13
CA ALA A 29 3.04 18.26 -2.56
C ALA A 29 1.84 18.81 -3.32
N GLY A 30 0.84 19.40 -2.65
CA GLY A 30 -0.26 20.09 -3.28
C GLY A 30 -1.66 19.65 -2.84
N ASP A 31 -2.66 20.08 -3.61
CA ASP A 31 -4.06 19.73 -3.40
C ASP A 31 -4.35 18.30 -3.88
N PRO A 32 -4.95 17.43 -3.05
CA PRO A 32 -5.22 16.04 -3.41
C PRO A 32 -6.19 15.88 -4.59
N VAL A 33 -7.15 16.78 -4.76
CA VAL A 33 -8.14 16.70 -5.84
C VAL A 33 -7.48 17.00 -7.19
N GLU A 34 -6.66 18.06 -7.27
CA GLU A 34 -5.92 18.43 -8.48
C GLU A 34 -4.90 17.35 -8.88
N ILE A 35 -4.20 16.79 -7.89
CA ILE A 35 -3.21 15.73 -8.13
C ILE A 35 -3.89 14.46 -8.61
N ALA A 36 -5.02 14.07 -8.01
CA ALA A 36 -5.79 12.90 -8.42
C ALA A 36 -6.30 13.02 -9.86
N ALA A 37 -6.89 14.16 -10.21
CA ALA A 37 -7.36 14.45 -11.58
C ALA A 37 -6.20 14.32 -12.60
N ARG A 38 -5.04 14.88 -12.29
CA ARG A 38 -3.85 14.77 -13.14
C ARG A 38 -3.39 13.32 -13.35
N TYR A 39 -3.43 12.47 -12.31
CA TYR A 39 -3.07 11.05 -12.46
C TYR A 39 -4.10 10.27 -13.27
N ASN A 40 -5.38 10.58 -13.12
CA ASN A 40 -6.44 10.03 -13.96
C ASN A 40 -6.21 10.38 -15.43
N GLU A 41 -5.89 11.65 -15.74
CA GLU A 41 -5.57 12.11 -17.11
C GLU A 41 -4.29 11.45 -17.68
N GLN A 42 -3.29 11.17 -16.84
CA GLN A 42 -2.07 10.45 -17.24
C GLN A 42 -2.29 8.95 -17.44
N GLY A 43 -3.50 8.44 -17.23
CA GLY A 43 -3.85 7.05 -17.44
C GLY A 43 -3.31 6.12 -16.35
N ALA A 44 -3.28 6.54 -15.09
CA ALA A 44 -3.03 5.64 -13.97
C ALA A 44 -4.06 4.50 -13.96
N ASP A 45 -3.66 3.31 -13.51
CA ASP A 45 -4.56 2.15 -13.49
C ASP A 45 -5.49 2.17 -12.28
N GLU A 46 -5.02 2.72 -11.17
CA GLU A 46 -5.71 2.92 -9.89
C GLU A 46 -5.08 4.11 -9.18
N LEU A 47 -5.73 4.60 -8.13
CA LEU A 47 -5.21 5.62 -7.23
C LEU A 47 -5.31 5.13 -5.80
N THR A 48 -4.28 5.35 -4.99
CA THR A 48 -4.31 5.10 -3.55
C THR A 48 -4.23 6.40 -2.77
N PHE A 49 -5.15 6.57 -1.82
CA PHE A 49 -5.22 7.70 -0.89
C PHE A 49 -5.00 7.19 0.54
N LEU A 50 -3.94 7.63 1.18
CA LEU A 50 -3.58 7.20 2.54
C LEU A 50 -3.53 8.40 3.50
N ASP A 51 -4.44 8.47 4.48
CA ASP A 51 -4.28 9.39 5.61
C ASP A 51 -3.26 8.79 6.59
N ILE A 52 -2.01 9.25 6.46
CA ILE A 52 -0.87 8.67 7.19
C ILE A 52 -0.81 9.08 8.66
N THR A 53 -1.61 10.07 9.10
CA THR A 53 -1.65 10.54 10.49
C THR A 53 -2.96 10.24 11.21
N ALA A 54 -4.01 9.79 10.53
CA ALA A 54 -5.33 9.55 11.12
C ALA A 54 -5.27 8.64 12.35
N THR A 55 -4.54 7.53 12.27
CA THR A 55 -4.42 6.56 13.37
C THR A 55 -3.64 7.13 14.55
N SER A 56 -2.52 7.82 14.30
CA SER A 56 -1.68 8.41 15.36
C SER A 56 -2.37 9.58 16.06
N ASP A 57 -3.13 10.38 15.31
CA ASP A 57 -3.82 11.56 15.82
C ASP A 57 -5.22 11.25 16.39
N GLY A 58 -5.66 10.01 16.28
CA GLY A 58 -7.01 9.60 16.68
C GLY A 58 -8.12 10.25 15.88
N ARG A 59 -7.83 10.79 14.69
CA ARG A 59 -8.79 11.50 13.83
C ARG A 59 -9.75 10.53 13.15
N GLY A 60 -10.93 11.07 12.77
CA GLY A 60 -11.88 10.38 11.91
C GLY A 60 -11.48 10.43 10.42
N LEU A 61 -12.27 9.74 9.61
CA LEU A 61 -12.10 9.68 8.15
C LEU A 61 -12.29 11.06 7.49
N LEU A 62 -11.51 11.36 6.47
CA LEU A 62 -11.58 12.60 5.68
C LEU A 62 -12.66 12.51 4.57
N LEU A 63 -13.89 12.12 4.91
CA LEU A 63 -14.97 11.83 3.94
C LEU A 63 -15.20 12.95 2.91
N PRO A 64 -15.30 14.24 3.27
CA PRO A 64 -15.53 15.30 2.26
C PRO A 64 -14.41 15.39 1.23
N MET A 65 -13.18 15.10 1.63
CA MET A 65 -12.04 15.09 0.70
C MET A 65 -12.09 13.86 -0.22
N ILE A 66 -12.44 12.69 0.31
CA ILE A 66 -12.60 11.48 -0.47
C ILE A 66 -13.71 11.67 -1.50
N GLU A 67 -14.85 12.26 -1.14
CA GLU A 67 -15.94 12.62 -2.06
C GLU A 67 -15.46 13.58 -3.16
N ALA A 68 -14.69 14.59 -2.80
CA ALA A 68 -14.13 15.55 -3.76
C ALA A 68 -13.15 14.87 -4.74
N VAL A 69 -12.26 14.00 -4.26
CA VAL A 69 -11.34 13.22 -5.11
C VAL A 69 -12.13 12.27 -6.01
N ALA A 70 -13.05 11.47 -5.45
CA ALA A 70 -13.85 10.50 -6.18
C ALA A 70 -14.69 11.13 -7.29
N SER A 71 -15.13 12.40 -7.11
CA SER A 71 -15.86 13.12 -8.14
C SER A 71 -15.02 13.51 -9.37
N GLN A 72 -13.69 13.46 -9.29
CA GLN A 72 -12.76 13.88 -10.35
C GLN A 72 -12.01 12.70 -10.99
N VAL A 73 -12.08 11.50 -10.42
CA VAL A 73 -11.38 10.33 -10.95
C VAL A 73 -12.35 9.25 -11.42
N PHE A 74 -11.99 8.55 -12.50
CA PHE A 74 -12.77 7.45 -13.09
C PHE A 74 -12.00 6.14 -13.11
N ILE A 75 -10.92 6.09 -12.36
CA ILE A 75 -10.10 4.90 -12.08
C ILE A 75 -10.38 4.44 -10.65
N PRO A 76 -10.20 3.14 -10.32
CA PRO A 76 -10.44 2.65 -8.97
C PRO A 76 -9.66 3.43 -7.91
N LEU A 77 -10.36 3.81 -6.85
CA LEU A 77 -9.84 4.57 -5.71
C LEU A 77 -9.75 3.66 -4.48
N THR A 78 -8.54 3.40 -4.01
CA THR A 78 -8.28 2.75 -2.72
C THR A 78 -8.06 3.79 -1.64
N VAL A 79 -8.80 3.70 -0.53
CA VAL A 79 -8.67 4.63 0.61
C VAL A 79 -8.21 3.89 1.86
N GLY A 80 -7.17 4.41 2.50
CA GLY A 80 -6.62 3.89 3.74
C GLY A 80 -6.32 4.98 4.77
N GLY A 81 -6.07 4.54 6.00
CA GLY A 81 -5.80 5.41 7.14
C GLY A 81 -7.05 5.71 7.96
N GLY A 82 -6.97 5.50 9.27
CA GLY A 82 -8.04 5.80 10.22
C GLY A 82 -9.22 4.82 10.27
N LEU A 83 -9.26 3.78 9.45
CA LEU A 83 -10.30 2.73 9.51
C LEU A 83 -10.16 1.94 10.81
N ARG A 84 -11.30 1.66 11.46
CA ARG A 84 -11.36 0.95 12.75
C ARG A 84 -12.30 -0.25 12.73
N ASN A 85 -13.36 -0.20 11.93
CA ASN A 85 -14.43 -1.18 11.93
C ASN A 85 -15.13 -1.27 10.56
N VAL A 86 -16.08 -2.19 10.44
CA VAL A 86 -16.84 -2.46 9.21
C VAL A 86 -17.74 -1.28 8.80
N ASP A 87 -18.22 -0.47 9.75
CA ASP A 87 -19.02 0.72 9.40
C ASP A 87 -18.19 1.80 8.74
N ASP A 88 -16.89 1.90 9.05
CA ASP A 88 -15.98 2.81 8.34
C ASP A 88 -15.81 2.40 6.88
N VAL A 89 -15.80 1.09 6.57
CA VAL A 89 -15.81 0.60 5.17
C VAL A 89 -17.03 1.14 4.43
N ARG A 90 -18.23 0.99 5.01
CA ARG A 90 -19.45 1.52 4.41
C ARG A 90 -19.36 3.02 4.12
N ARG A 91 -18.84 3.78 5.08
CA ARG A 91 -18.70 5.24 4.95
C ARG A 91 -17.77 5.63 3.81
N LEU A 92 -16.64 4.91 3.66
CA LEU A 92 -15.68 5.14 2.58
C LEU A 92 -16.24 4.75 1.20
N LEU A 93 -16.90 3.58 1.10
CA LEU A 93 -17.55 3.16 -0.15
C LEU A 93 -18.65 4.13 -0.56
N ASN A 94 -19.45 4.63 0.39
CA ASN A 94 -20.47 5.66 0.12
C ASN A 94 -19.87 7.01 -0.29
N ALA A 95 -18.66 7.34 0.17
CA ALA A 95 -17.92 8.54 -0.22
C ALA A 95 -17.23 8.40 -1.59
N GLY A 96 -17.33 7.23 -2.26
CA GLY A 96 -16.84 6.99 -3.60
C GLY A 96 -15.54 6.19 -3.68
N ALA A 97 -15.06 5.61 -2.57
CA ALA A 97 -13.96 4.64 -2.63
C ALA A 97 -14.43 3.32 -3.26
N ASP A 98 -13.59 2.69 -4.06
CA ASP A 98 -13.82 1.33 -4.60
C ASP A 98 -13.24 0.26 -3.68
N LYS A 99 -12.14 0.59 -2.99
CA LYS A 99 -11.45 -0.30 -2.05
C LYS A 99 -11.09 0.43 -0.77
N THR A 100 -11.01 -0.31 0.32
CA THR A 100 -10.59 0.20 1.64
C THR A 100 -9.38 -0.56 2.14
N SER A 101 -8.39 0.17 2.70
CA SER A 101 -7.13 -0.42 3.14
C SER A 101 -7.01 -0.40 4.66
N PHE A 102 -6.91 -1.59 5.25
CA PHE A 102 -6.69 -1.82 6.67
C PHE A 102 -5.21 -2.07 6.99
N ASN A 103 -4.72 -1.52 8.09
CA ASN A 103 -3.42 -1.83 8.67
C ASN A 103 -3.56 -2.07 10.18
N SER A 104 -3.37 -1.05 11.02
CA SER A 104 -3.37 -1.18 12.49
C SER A 104 -4.64 -1.78 13.07
N ALA A 105 -5.81 -1.53 12.46
CA ALA A 105 -7.07 -2.11 12.89
C ALA A 105 -7.12 -3.63 12.68
N ALA A 106 -6.58 -4.12 11.56
CA ALA A 106 -6.47 -5.55 11.29
C ALA A 106 -5.52 -6.23 12.28
N ILE A 107 -4.41 -5.57 12.64
CA ILE A 107 -3.46 -6.07 13.63
C ILE A 107 -4.10 -6.14 15.03
N ALA A 108 -4.90 -5.13 15.39
CA ALA A 108 -5.59 -5.09 16.69
C ALA A 108 -6.75 -6.09 16.78
N ASN A 109 -7.47 -6.29 15.70
CA ASN A 109 -8.60 -7.22 15.61
C ASN A 109 -8.70 -7.81 14.19
N PRO A 110 -8.05 -8.94 13.90
CA PRO A 110 -8.09 -9.58 12.57
C PRO A 110 -9.48 -9.96 12.08
N GLN A 111 -10.44 -10.16 12.99
CA GLN A 111 -11.82 -10.48 12.65
C GLN A 111 -12.48 -9.39 11.78
N VAL A 112 -12.02 -8.13 11.87
CA VAL A 112 -12.56 -7.04 11.05
C VAL A 112 -12.42 -7.29 9.54
N ILE A 113 -11.38 -8.02 9.12
CA ILE A 113 -11.15 -8.36 7.70
C ILE A 113 -12.20 -9.36 7.22
N GLU A 114 -12.48 -10.39 8.01
CA GLU A 114 -13.48 -11.41 7.72
C GLU A 114 -14.88 -10.80 7.67
N ASP A 115 -15.24 -9.99 8.66
CA ASP A 115 -16.54 -9.32 8.74
C ASP A 115 -16.73 -8.33 7.56
N ALA A 116 -15.69 -7.57 7.20
CA ALA A 116 -15.73 -6.63 6.08
C ALA A 116 -15.82 -7.36 4.74
N SER A 117 -15.03 -8.40 4.55
CA SER A 117 -15.02 -9.22 3.33
C SER A 117 -16.35 -9.96 3.13
N ALA A 118 -16.90 -10.54 4.19
CA ALA A 118 -18.21 -11.20 4.12
C ALA A 118 -19.34 -10.24 3.73
N ARG A 119 -19.23 -8.95 4.13
CA ARG A 119 -20.28 -7.96 3.89
C ARG A 119 -20.15 -7.24 2.55
N TYR A 120 -18.94 -6.94 2.10
CA TYR A 120 -18.68 -6.09 0.91
C TYR A 120 -17.96 -6.82 -0.22
N GLY A 121 -17.49 -8.03 0.03
CA GLY A 121 -16.68 -8.82 -0.91
C GLY A 121 -15.18 -8.58 -0.74
N ALA A 122 -14.39 -9.62 -0.96
CA ALA A 122 -12.93 -9.56 -0.84
C ALA A 122 -12.30 -8.49 -1.73
N GLN A 123 -12.86 -8.25 -2.92
CA GLN A 123 -12.36 -7.27 -3.89
C GLN A 123 -12.33 -5.83 -3.36
N CYS A 124 -13.11 -5.50 -2.32
CA CYS A 124 -13.11 -4.18 -1.68
C CYS A 124 -12.12 -4.07 -0.53
N ILE A 125 -11.47 -5.16 -0.11
CA ILE A 125 -10.66 -5.23 1.11
C ILE A 125 -9.18 -5.39 0.75
N VAL A 126 -8.41 -4.36 1.00
CA VAL A 126 -6.95 -4.34 0.91
C VAL A 126 -6.38 -4.42 2.33
N VAL A 127 -5.37 -5.24 2.55
CA VAL A 127 -4.60 -5.19 3.81
C VAL A 127 -3.22 -4.59 3.53
N ALA A 128 -2.93 -3.45 4.16
CA ALA A 128 -1.62 -2.83 4.11
C ALA A 128 -0.70 -3.45 5.18
N ILE A 129 0.50 -3.81 4.76
CA ILE A 129 1.53 -4.41 5.60
C ILE A 129 2.79 -3.55 5.51
N ASP A 130 3.11 -2.85 6.60
CA ASP A 130 4.40 -2.17 6.75
C ASP A 130 5.39 -3.17 7.33
N ALA A 131 6.35 -3.59 6.53
CA ALA A 131 7.30 -4.64 6.88
C ALA A 131 8.73 -4.09 7.01
N LYS A 132 9.44 -4.53 8.02
CA LYS A 132 10.84 -4.19 8.25
C LYS A 132 11.68 -5.44 8.49
N ARG A 133 12.86 -5.50 7.88
CA ARG A 133 13.80 -6.61 8.04
C ARG A 133 14.24 -6.73 9.50
N ARG A 134 14.26 -7.96 10.01
CA ARG A 134 14.69 -8.27 11.37
C ARG A 134 16.16 -7.95 11.56
N SER A 135 16.49 -7.24 12.62
CA SER A 135 17.86 -7.08 13.09
C SER A 135 18.41 -8.42 13.64
N SER A 136 19.70 -8.52 13.85
CA SER A 136 20.32 -9.71 14.44
C SER A 136 19.75 -10.05 15.84
N SER A 137 19.39 -9.03 16.62
CA SER A 137 18.73 -9.21 17.91
C SER A 137 17.30 -9.71 17.79
N ASP A 138 16.54 -9.20 16.79
CA ASP A 138 15.17 -9.65 16.54
C ASP A 138 15.12 -11.11 16.09
N GLN A 139 16.11 -11.56 15.31
CA GLN A 139 16.20 -12.96 14.84
C GLN A 139 16.40 -13.96 16.01
N GLN A 140 16.91 -13.49 17.15
CA GLN A 140 17.11 -14.31 18.35
C GLN A 140 15.89 -14.37 19.27
N ARG A 141 14.83 -13.61 18.99
CA ARG A 141 13.55 -13.75 19.72
C ARG A 141 13.05 -15.18 19.59
N LEU A 142 12.47 -15.70 20.65
CA LEU A 142 11.94 -17.06 20.65
C LEU A 142 10.48 -17.07 20.18
N THR A 143 10.13 -18.05 19.37
CA THR A 143 8.75 -18.41 19.04
C THR A 143 8.05 -19.02 20.26
N ALA A 144 6.74 -19.23 20.17
CA ALA A 144 6.01 -19.98 21.21
C ALA A 144 6.52 -21.40 21.41
N ALA A 145 7.18 -21.99 20.42
CA ALA A 145 7.83 -23.31 20.52
C ALA A 145 9.25 -23.26 21.14
N GLY A 146 9.74 -22.05 21.50
CA GLY A 146 11.07 -21.87 22.10
C GLY A 146 12.22 -21.84 21.08
N GLU A 147 11.93 -21.75 19.78
CA GLU A 147 12.94 -21.68 18.74
C GLU A 147 13.20 -20.23 18.31
N PRO A 148 14.42 -19.86 17.85
CA PRO A 148 14.68 -18.54 17.29
C PRO A 148 13.76 -18.23 16.09
N VAL A 149 13.23 -16.99 16.04
CA VAL A 149 12.38 -16.54 14.93
C VAL A 149 13.14 -16.56 13.59
N GLY A 150 14.45 -16.36 13.62
CA GLY A 150 15.30 -16.37 12.44
C GLY A 150 15.18 -15.14 11.54
N PRO A 151 15.82 -15.18 10.36
CA PRO A 151 15.76 -14.09 9.39
C PRO A 151 14.35 -13.91 8.82
N GLY A 152 14.02 -12.70 8.37
CA GLY A 152 12.72 -12.36 7.80
C GLY A 152 12.34 -10.91 8.06
N TRP A 153 11.06 -10.62 8.03
CA TRP A 153 10.52 -9.27 8.22
C TRP A 153 9.42 -9.30 9.28
N ASP A 154 9.43 -8.29 10.14
CA ASP A 154 8.38 -8.06 11.12
C ASP A 154 7.37 -7.02 10.59
N VAL A 155 6.10 -7.22 10.91
CA VAL A 155 5.01 -6.27 10.67
C VAL A 155 5.06 -5.15 11.69
N TYR A 156 4.87 -3.92 11.22
CA TYR A 156 4.76 -2.73 12.05
C TYR A 156 3.36 -2.13 11.98
N SER A 157 2.96 -1.45 13.04
CA SER A 157 1.69 -0.74 13.16
C SER A 157 1.90 0.74 13.45
N HIS A 158 0.79 1.54 13.46
CA HIS A 158 0.80 2.96 13.79
C HIS A 158 1.75 3.79 12.91
N GLY A 159 1.71 3.55 11.57
CA GLY A 159 2.57 4.25 10.62
C GLY A 159 4.06 3.92 10.85
N GLY A 160 4.39 2.65 11.05
CA GLY A 160 5.76 2.17 11.20
C GLY A 160 6.39 2.40 12.59
N ARG A 161 5.61 2.85 13.59
CA ARG A 161 6.15 3.23 14.91
C ARG A 161 6.28 2.07 15.90
N LYS A 162 5.47 1.01 15.75
CA LYS A 162 5.40 -0.10 16.72
C LYS A 162 5.64 -1.43 16.03
N ASN A 163 6.73 -2.11 16.39
CA ASN A 163 6.96 -3.51 16.02
C ASN A 163 5.93 -4.40 16.71
N THR A 164 5.23 -5.23 15.93
CA THR A 164 4.20 -6.15 16.45
C THR A 164 4.75 -7.53 16.79
N GLY A 165 5.93 -7.88 16.28
CA GLY A 165 6.50 -9.21 16.38
C GLY A 165 5.89 -10.24 15.42
N LEU A 166 4.88 -9.87 14.64
CA LEU A 166 4.27 -10.74 13.63
C LEU A 166 5.22 -10.89 12.43
N ASP A 167 5.35 -12.09 11.90
CA ASP A 167 6.08 -12.36 10.67
C ASP A 167 5.27 -11.86 9.47
N ALA A 168 5.87 -11.08 8.57
CA ALA A 168 5.16 -10.44 7.47
C ALA A 168 4.56 -11.44 6.46
N VAL A 169 5.24 -12.55 6.17
CA VAL A 169 4.75 -13.58 5.25
C VAL A 169 3.59 -14.35 5.88
N SER A 170 3.74 -14.74 7.13
CA SER A 170 2.68 -15.44 7.88
C SER A 170 1.45 -14.56 8.06
N TRP A 171 1.66 -13.27 8.32
CA TRP A 171 0.58 -12.30 8.45
C TRP A 171 -0.18 -12.09 7.13
N ALA A 172 0.53 -12.01 6.01
CA ALA A 172 -0.10 -11.93 4.70
C ALA A 172 -1.00 -13.15 4.42
N ARG A 173 -0.51 -14.36 4.70
CA ARG A 173 -1.32 -15.59 4.59
C ARG A 173 -2.57 -15.56 5.47
N GLU A 174 -2.43 -15.12 6.71
CA GLU A 174 -3.56 -15.01 7.63
C GLU A 174 -4.61 -14.01 7.12
N MET A 175 -4.18 -12.86 6.63
CA MET A 175 -5.10 -11.84 6.10
C MET A 175 -5.86 -12.33 4.86
N VAL A 176 -5.17 -13.04 3.96
CA VAL A 176 -5.82 -13.67 2.80
C VAL A 176 -6.81 -14.74 3.23
N ALA A 177 -6.45 -15.61 4.17
CA ALA A 177 -7.35 -16.63 4.70
C ALA A 177 -8.61 -16.02 5.37
N ARG A 178 -8.52 -14.78 5.88
CA ARG A 178 -9.65 -14.03 6.44
C ARG A 178 -10.44 -13.23 5.39
N GLY A 179 -10.04 -13.28 4.12
CA GLY A 179 -10.78 -12.66 3.03
C GLY A 179 -10.24 -11.32 2.53
N ALA A 180 -8.98 -10.98 2.81
CA ALA A 180 -8.33 -9.89 2.11
C ALA A 180 -8.23 -10.22 0.61
N GLY A 181 -8.69 -9.32 -0.25
CA GLY A 181 -8.63 -9.52 -1.70
C GLY A 181 -7.35 -9.00 -2.34
N GLU A 182 -6.54 -8.23 -1.59
CA GLU A 182 -5.28 -7.66 -2.07
C GLU A 182 -4.36 -7.29 -0.91
N ILE A 183 -3.05 -7.40 -1.10
CA ILE A 183 -2.04 -7.00 -0.12
C ILE A 183 -1.25 -5.80 -0.66
N LEU A 184 -1.27 -4.68 0.08
CA LEU A 184 -0.39 -3.53 -0.13
C LEU A 184 0.85 -3.67 0.77
N LEU A 185 1.97 -4.05 0.18
CA LEU A 185 3.20 -4.39 0.90
C LEU A 185 4.22 -3.28 0.82
N THR A 186 4.47 -2.59 1.93
CA THR A 186 5.46 -1.51 2.02
C THR A 186 6.72 -1.99 2.77
N SER A 187 7.87 -1.91 2.10
CA SER A 187 9.15 -2.08 2.77
C SER A 187 9.57 -0.78 3.47
N MET A 188 9.59 -0.81 4.80
CA MET A 188 10.06 0.32 5.61
C MET A 188 11.57 0.57 5.44
N ASP A 189 12.35 -0.46 5.10
CA ASP A 189 13.79 -0.33 4.84
C ASP A 189 14.07 0.41 3.53
N ARG A 190 13.10 0.42 2.61
CA ARG A 190 13.24 1.02 1.28
C ARG A 190 12.44 2.31 1.12
N ASP A 191 11.39 2.52 1.91
CA ASP A 191 10.54 3.71 1.72
C ASP A 191 11.32 5.02 1.85
N GLY A 192 11.16 5.89 0.84
CA GLY A 192 11.86 7.16 0.70
C GLY A 192 13.33 7.07 0.27
N THR A 193 13.95 5.88 0.19
CA THR A 193 15.39 5.73 -0.14
C THR A 193 15.72 5.88 -1.61
N ARG A 194 14.73 5.69 -2.50
CA ARG A 194 14.89 5.71 -3.96
C ARG A 194 15.82 4.62 -4.52
N SER A 195 16.09 3.56 -3.75
CA SER A 195 17.03 2.48 -4.09
C SER A 195 16.35 1.21 -4.64
N GLY A 196 15.08 1.30 -5.04
CA GLY A 196 14.24 0.20 -5.52
C GLY A 196 13.50 -0.51 -4.41
N PHE A 197 12.52 -1.34 -4.81
CA PHE A 197 11.73 -2.16 -3.89
C PHE A 197 12.61 -3.16 -3.11
N ASP A 198 12.15 -3.63 -1.96
CA ASP A 198 12.68 -4.85 -1.33
C ASP A 198 12.18 -6.07 -2.12
N LEU A 199 12.92 -6.44 -3.17
CA LEU A 199 12.54 -7.53 -4.07
C LEU A 199 12.45 -8.88 -3.35
N ALA A 200 13.29 -9.10 -2.33
CA ALA A 200 13.26 -10.33 -1.55
C ALA A 200 11.98 -10.43 -0.70
N LEU A 201 11.58 -9.33 -0.04
CA LEU A 201 10.32 -9.24 0.70
C LEU A 201 9.13 -9.44 -0.24
N THR A 202 9.11 -8.69 -1.35
CA THR A 202 8.00 -8.75 -2.32
C THR A 202 7.84 -10.16 -2.87
N ARG A 203 8.94 -10.83 -3.26
CA ARG A 203 8.93 -12.20 -3.76
C ARG A 203 8.43 -13.17 -2.70
N ALA A 204 8.95 -13.07 -1.47
CA ALA A 204 8.57 -13.96 -0.39
C ALA A 204 7.06 -13.91 -0.07
N VAL A 205 6.44 -12.73 -0.17
CA VAL A 205 5.00 -12.58 0.03
C VAL A 205 4.23 -13.03 -1.21
N SER A 206 4.64 -12.62 -2.42
CA SER A 206 3.97 -12.99 -3.67
C SER A 206 3.94 -14.52 -3.90
N ASP A 207 5.01 -15.23 -3.55
CA ASP A 207 5.05 -16.70 -3.66
C ASP A 207 4.24 -17.41 -2.55
N ALA A 208 3.84 -16.70 -1.52
CA ALA A 208 3.18 -17.26 -0.34
C ALA A 208 1.65 -17.17 -0.37
N ILE A 209 1.08 -16.32 -1.24
CA ILE A 209 -0.36 -16.02 -1.31
C ILE A 209 -0.84 -16.04 -2.76
N ASP A 210 -2.14 -16.17 -2.96
CA ASP A 210 -2.81 -16.27 -4.26
C ASP A 210 -3.64 -15.03 -4.65
N VAL A 211 -3.60 -13.97 -3.83
CA VAL A 211 -4.20 -12.68 -4.15
C VAL A 211 -3.15 -11.69 -4.66
N PRO A 212 -3.55 -10.64 -5.39
CA PRO A 212 -2.61 -9.64 -5.91
C PRO A 212 -1.78 -8.97 -4.82
N VAL A 213 -0.48 -8.76 -5.11
CA VAL A 213 0.44 -8.00 -4.27
C VAL A 213 0.79 -6.68 -4.94
N ILE A 214 0.62 -5.58 -4.21
CA ILE A 214 1.06 -4.25 -4.61
C ILE A 214 2.38 -3.97 -3.91
N ALA A 215 3.48 -3.85 -4.67
CA ALA A 215 4.78 -3.48 -4.12
C ALA A 215 4.86 -1.98 -3.84
N SER A 216 5.33 -1.60 -2.65
CA SER A 216 5.44 -0.22 -2.18
C SER A 216 6.77 0.03 -1.46
N GLY A 217 7.27 1.27 -1.57
CA GLY A 217 8.49 1.76 -0.90
C GLY A 217 9.78 1.58 -1.69
N GLY A 218 10.47 2.68 -1.97
CA GLY A 218 11.81 2.69 -2.53
C GLY A 218 11.94 3.07 -4.01
N VAL A 219 10.85 3.36 -4.71
CA VAL A 219 10.92 3.71 -6.15
C VAL A 219 11.68 5.02 -6.37
N GLY A 220 12.67 4.98 -7.25
CA GLY A 220 13.47 6.15 -7.65
C GLY A 220 13.67 6.28 -9.16
N THR A 221 13.48 5.18 -9.92
CA THR A 221 13.59 5.16 -11.38
C THR A 221 12.49 4.30 -12.00
N LEU A 222 12.31 4.37 -13.32
CA LEU A 222 11.35 3.55 -14.06
C LEU A 222 11.70 2.05 -14.04
N GLU A 223 13.01 1.73 -14.03
CA GLU A 223 13.52 0.37 -13.95
C GLU A 223 13.06 -0.31 -12.65
N HIS A 224 13.03 0.42 -11.53
CA HIS A 224 12.57 -0.11 -10.25
C HIS A 224 11.11 -0.61 -10.32
N LEU A 225 10.24 0.08 -11.08
CA LEU A 225 8.85 -0.35 -11.26
C LEU A 225 8.79 -1.71 -11.98
N ALA A 226 9.55 -1.86 -13.04
CA ALA A 226 9.62 -3.11 -13.79
C ALA A 226 10.24 -4.26 -12.97
N ASP A 227 11.28 -3.96 -12.19
CA ASP A 227 11.93 -4.95 -11.30
C ASP A 227 10.97 -5.45 -10.21
N GLY A 228 10.12 -4.59 -9.67
CA GLY A 228 9.07 -4.97 -8.72
C GLY A 228 8.13 -6.05 -9.27
N ILE A 229 7.80 -5.96 -10.56
CA ILE A 229 6.99 -6.95 -11.26
C ILE A 229 7.81 -8.20 -11.62
N GLN A 230 8.92 -8.04 -12.34
CA GLN A 230 9.65 -9.17 -12.91
C GLN A 230 10.42 -9.96 -11.86
N LEU A 231 11.09 -9.29 -10.96
CA LEU A 231 11.94 -9.89 -9.94
C LEU A 231 11.19 -10.06 -8.62
N GLY A 232 10.38 -9.08 -8.22
CA GLY A 232 9.57 -9.12 -7.01
C GLY A 232 8.33 -10.00 -7.13
N GLY A 233 7.81 -10.23 -8.33
CA GLY A 233 6.59 -11.01 -8.56
C GLY A 233 5.29 -10.25 -8.23
N ALA A 234 5.36 -8.93 -8.07
CA ALA A 234 4.18 -8.12 -7.78
C ALA A 234 3.17 -8.10 -8.94
N ASP A 235 1.91 -7.84 -8.63
CA ASP A 235 0.83 -7.63 -9.61
C ASP A 235 0.57 -6.17 -9.89
N ALA A 236 1.01 -5.30 -8.98
CA ALA A 236 0.99 -3.86 -9.11
C ALA A 236 2.18 -3.23 -8.42
N VAL A 237 2.50 -2.01 -8.84
CA VAL A 237 3.55 -1.18 -8.24
C VAL A 237 2.97 0.17 -7.83
N LEU A 238 3.26 0.56 -6.58
CA LEU A 238 2.82 1.82 -6.02
C LEU A 238 4.02 2.76 -5.90
N ALA A 239 3.84 3.99 -6.37
CA ALA A 239 4.86 5.03 -6.28
C ALA A 239 4.24 6.41 -6.02
N ALA A 240 4.98 7.26 -5.33
CA ALA A 240 4.57 8.61 -4.97
C ALA A 240 5.55 9.66 -5.52
N SER A 241 6.76 9.74 -4.95
CA SER A 241 7.71 10.85 -5.17
C SER A 241 8.03 11.10 -6.62
N ILE A 242 8.31 10.06 -7.40
CA ILE A 242 8.72 10.18 -8.81
C ILE A 242 7.62 10.79 -9.68
N PHE A 243 6.35 10.60 -9.29
CA PHE A 243 5.18 11.16 -9.97
C PHE A 243 4.81 12.54 -9.41
N HIS A 244 4.83 12.74 -8.08
CA HIS A 244 4.48 14.01 -7.45
C HIS A 244 5.38 15.15 -7.89
N TYR A 245 6.69 14.90 -7.97
CA TYR A 245 7.68 15.91 -8.36
C TYR A 245 7.86 16.02 -9.88
N GLY A 246 7.06 15.28 -10.67
CA GLY A 246 7.09 15.35 -12.14
C GLY A 246 8.39 14.83 -12.76
N GLU A 247 9.16 13.99 -12.03
CA GLU A 247 10.37 13.38 -12.57
C GLU A 247 10.03 12.43 -13.72
N PHE A 248 8.92 11.71 -13.57
CA PHE A 248 8.36 10.83 -14.59
C PHE A 248 6.83 10.96 -14.63
N THR A 249 6.25 10.65 -15.79
CA THR A 249 4.80 10.49 -15.95
C THR A 249 4.40 9.02 -15.85
N VAL A 250 3.12 8.76 -15.56
CA VAL A 250 2.56 7.40 -15.57
C VAL A 250 2.71 6.77 -16.96
N GLN A 251 2.53 7.55 -18.03
CA GLN A 251 2.72 7.10 -19.41
C GLN A 251 4.15 6.63 -19.67
N GLN A 252 5.17 7.38 -19.24
CA GLN A 252 6.57 6.97 -19.36
C GLN A 252 6.84 5.67 -18.61
N ALA A 253 6.25 5.50 -17.41
CA ALA A 253 6.36 4.27 -16.65
C ALA A 253 5.74 3.08 -17.40
N LYS A 254 4.56 3.23 -17.98
CA LYS A 254 3.92 2.20 -18.80
C LYS A 254 4.73 1.85 -20.05
N GLN A 255 5.27 2.85 -20.73
CA GLN A 255 6.15 2.61 -21.89
C GLN A 255 7.42 1.84 -21.53
N ASN A 256 8.06 2.18 -20.41
CA ASN A 256 9.23 1.43 -19.91
C ASN A 256 8.87 -0.03 -19.61
N MET A 257 7.74 -0.27 -18.93
CA MET A 257 7.26 -1.62 -18.65
C MET A 257 6.99 -2.42 -19.93
N LEU A 258 6.31 -1.82 -20.93
CA LEU A 258 6.07 -2.48 -22.22
C LEU A 258 7.37 -2.83 -22.93
N ALA A 259 8.35 -1.92 -22.97
CA ALA A 259 9.67 -2.17 -23.56
C ALA A 259 10.39 -3.35 -22.92
N ARG A 260 10.08 -3.65 -21.64
CA ARG A 260 10.59 -4.82 -20.91
C ARG A 260 9.67 -6.05 -21.00
N GLY A 261 8.66 -6.03 -21.86
CA GLY A 261 7.75 -7.16 -22.09
C GLY A 261 6.72 -7.38 -20.96
N ILE A 262 6.50 -6.37 -20.11
CA ILE A 262 5.48 -6.42 -19.05
C ILE A 262 4.15 -5.92 -19.62
N PRO A 263 3.06 -6.71 -19.60
CA PRO A 263 1.77 -6.26 -20.08
C PRO A 263 1.18 -5.19 -19.16
N VAL A 264 0.86 -4.02 -19.71
CA VAL A 264 0.16 -2.91 -19.05
C VAL A 264 -0.96 -2.40 -19.94
N ARG A 265 -1.93 -1.68 -19.39
CA ARG A 265 -2.95 -0.96 -20.15
C ARG A 265 -2.37 0.39 -20.60
N ILE A 266 -2.60 0.78 -21.87
CA ILE A 266 -2.22 2.10 -22.44
C ILE A 266 -3.45 2.97 -22.52
#